data_1450a917fe849904346b4e1a2f1030d3
#
_entry.id   1450a917fe849904346b4e1a2f1030d3
#
_cell.length_a   1.000
_cell.length_b   1.000
_cell.length_c   1.000
_cell.angle_alpha   90.00
_cell.angle_beta   90.00
_cell.angle_gamma   90.00
#
_symmetry.space_group_name_H-M   'P 1'
#
loop_
_entity.id
_entity.type
_entity.pdbx_description
1 polymer ?
#
loop_
_entity_poly.entity_id
_entity_poly.type
_entity_poly.pdbx_seq_one_letter_code
_entity_poly.pdbx_strand_id
1 'polypeptide(L)'
;MTTDNSDILLESNLADLVHRGKVRDTHTIDKETLLMVSTDRISAYDVVMPNGIPGKGSILNQMSVFWFSLTSNIIPNHLISFAMDMDTLDIPHNVRRRSMIVRKADRIDIECVARGYITGSALQEYKDTGKIAEVNMPQGLQEGDRFERPIFTPATKAETGHDENISIDVMKDMIGEELTDTLERITLEVYDFAHQHALKNNIIIADTKMEFGFIDGKLSLIDELLTPDSSRFWDKNLYSPGK
;
A
#
# COMPACT_ATOMS: atom_id res chain seq x y z
N MET A 1 10.74 30.89 -1.83
CA MET A 1 10.59 30.20 -0.55
C MET A 1 11.71 29.17 -0.47
N THR A 2 12.74 29.43 0.29
CA THR A 2 13.82 28.45 0.56
C THR A 2 13.21 27.40 1.48
N THR A 3 12.94 26.21 0.98
CA THR A 3 12.61 25.06 1.81
C THR A 3 13.82 24.78 2.69
N ASP A 4 13.68 25.04 3.96
CA ASP A 4 14.68 24.69 4.96
C ASP A 4 14.84 23.17 4.94
N ASN A 5 16.01 22.69 4.51
CA ASN A 5 16.33 21.24 4.40
C ASN A 5 16.39 20.56 5.78
N SER A 6 16.15 21.30 6.86
CA SER A 6 16.16 20.80 8.25
C SER A 6 14.97 19.90 8.60
N ASP A 7 13.96 19.79 7.74
CA ASP A 7 12.71 19.06 8.02
C ASP A 7 12.60 17.70 7.33
N ILE A 8 13.63 17.26 6.56
CA ILE A 8 13.64 15.95 5.91
C ILE A 8 14.01 14.89 6.94
N LEU A 9 13.12 13.93 7.19
CA LEU A 9 13.38 12.79 8.05
C LEU A 9 13.73 11.55 7.19
N LEU A 10 15.01 11.19 7.15
CA LEU A 10 15.47 9.97 6.48
C LEU A 10 15.47 8.76 7.43
N GLU A 11 15.67 9.00 8.72
CA GLU A 11 15.68 7.99 9.78
C GLU A 11 15.00 8.53 11.03
N SER A 12 14.20 7.72 11.68
CA SER A 12 13.45 8.12 12.88
C SER A 12 14.31 8.31 14.12
N ASN A 13 15.45 7.61 14.20
CA ASN A 13 16.41 7.66 15.32
C ASN A 13 15.76 7.49 16.71
N LEU A 14 14.69 6.71 16.81
CA LEU A 14 14.05 6.33 18.06
C LEU A 14 14.61 5.00 18.58
N ALA A 15 14.39 4.74 19.87
CA ALA A 15 14.70 3.45 20.48
C ALA A 15 13.82 2.31 19.92
N ASP A 16 14.19 1.07 20.21
CA ASP A 16 13.42 -0.15 19.96
C ASP A 16 13.02 -0.34 18.49
N LEU A 17 13.91 0.05 17.56
CA LEU A 17 13.76 -0.19 16.13
C LEU A 17 13.75 -1.71 15.86
N VAL A 18 12.66 -2.23 15.29
CA VAL A 18 12.52 -3.65 14.93
C VAL A 18 12.64 -3.90 13.43
N HIS A 19 12.32 -2.89 12.62
CA HIS A 19 12.43 -3.00 11.16
C HIS A 19 12.68 -1.64 10.52
N ARG A 20 13.62 -1.60 9.57
CA ARG A 20 13.84 -0.45 8.69
C ARG A 20 13.56 -0.87 7.25
N GLY A 21 12.38 -0.51 6.76
CA GLY A 21 12.00 -0.73 5.36
C GLY A 21 12.55 0.34 4.43
N LYS A 22 12.20 0.25 3.15
CA LYS A 22 12.63 1.21 2.11
C LYS A 22 12.18 2.65 2.41
N VAL A 23 10.99 2.82 3.00
CA VAL A 23 10.36 4.13 3.24
C VAL A 23 9.79 4.32 4.64
N ARG A 24 9.78 3.28 5.48
CA ARG A 24 9.25 3.32 6.85
C ARG A 24 10.22 2.70 7.85
N ASP A 25 10.20 3.23 9.06
CA ASP A 25 10.85 2.65 10.24
C ASP A 25 9.75 2.18 11.20
N THR A 26 9.91 0.99 11.77
CA THR A 26 8.95 0.40 12.72
C THR A 26 9.63 0.17 14.06
N HIS A 27 9.01 0.66 15.12
CA HIS A 27 9.52 0.55 16.48
C HIS A 27 8.53 -0.21 17.36
N THR A 28 9.02 -0.95 18.34
CA THR A 28 8.18 -1.58 19.36
C THR A 28 7.75 -0.53 20.39
N ILE A 29 6.45 -0.44 20.68
CA ILE A 29 5.94 0.30 21.86
C ILE A 29 5.80 -0.68 23.02
N ASP A 30 5.15 -1.81 22.79
CA ASP A 30 4.98 -2.88 23.76
C ASP A 30 4.83 -4.25 23.06
N LYS A 31 4.33 -5.26 23.80
CA LYS A 31 4.23 -6.62 23.26
C LYS A 31 3.26 -6.73 22.07
N GLU A 32 2.23 -5.88 22.01
CA GLU A 32 1.13 -5.97 21.07
C GLU A 32 1.08 -4.80 20.07
N THR A 33 1.83 -3.73 20.36
CA THR A 33 1.74 -2.48 19.59
C THR A 33 3.07 -2.04 19.01
N LEU A 34 2.99 -1.39 17.84
CA LEU A 34 4.11 -0.83 17.12
C LEU A 34 3.85 0.65 16.82
N LEU A 35 4.94 1.41 16.72
CA LEU A 35 4.96 2.74 16.12
C LEU A 35 5.52 2.60 14.70
N MET A 36 4.71 2.92 13.70
CA MET A 36 5.14 2.97 12.30
C MET A 36 5.41 4.41 11.90
N VAL A 37 6.65 4.70 11.52
CA VAL A 37 7.12 6.03 11.13
C VAL A 37 7.34 6.07 9.63
N SER A 38 6.50 6.80 8.90
CA SER A 38 6.72 7.07 7.48
C SER A 38 7.80 8.14 7.34
N THR A 39 8.91 7.78 6.70
CA THR A 39 10.04 8.68 6.46
C THR A 39 9.86 9.44 5.14
N ASP A 40 10.76 10.38 4.90
CA ASP A 40 10.79 11.12 3.64
C ASP A 40 11.64 10.40 2.57
N ARG A 41 12.13 9.17 2.87
CA ARG A 41 12.80 8.32 1.88
C ARG A 41 11.89 8.04 0.71
N ILE A 42 12.47 7.95 -0.47
CA ILE A 42 11.83 7.45 -1.68
C ILE A 42 12.65 6.30 -2.25
N SER A 43 11.98 5.28 -2.74
CA SER A 43 12.63 4.17 -3.45
C SER A 43 12.09 4.08 -4.87
N ALA A 44 12.96 3.67 -5.79
CA ALA A 44 12.60 3.36 -7.16
C ALA A 44 13.38 2.11 -7.58
N TYR A 45 12.71 1.15 -8.22
CA TYR A 45 13.30 -0.14 -8.61
C TYR A 45 14.05 -0.82 -7.46
N ASP A 46 13.43 -0.83 -6.28
CA ASP A 46 13.96 -1.38 -5.02
C ASP A 46 15.22 -0.71 -4.46
N VAL A 47 15.67 0.37 -5.06
CA VAL A 47 16.80 1.17 -4.58
C VAL A 47 16.27 2.38 -3.80
N VAL A 48 16.72 2.52 -2.56
CA VAL A 48 16.44 3.73 -1.77
C VAL A 48 17.30 4.86 -2.33
N MET A 49 16.67 5.96 -2.73
CA MET A 49 17.36 7.13 -3.27
C MET A 49 18.10 7.88 -2.16
N PRO A 50 19.24 8.51 -2.47
CA PRO A 50 20.02 9.22 -1.45
C PRO A 50 19.33 10.47 -0.89
N ASN A 51 18.36 11.04 -1.61
CA ASN A 51 17.64 12.23 -1.21
C ASN A 51 16.19 11.86 -0.86
N GLY A 52 15.66 12.49 0.20
CA GLY A 52 14.25 12.39 0.57
C GLY A 52 13.40 13.48 -0.09
N ILE A 53 12.10 13.29 -0.09
CA ILE A 53 11.12 14.30 -0.52
C ILE A 53 10.56 14.97 0.74
N PRO A 54 10.76 16.29 0.93
CA PRO A 54 10.30 17.00 2.12
C PRO A 54 8.79 16.82 2.37
N GLY A 55 8.42 16.36 3.57
CA GLY A 55 7.04 16.20 3.99
C GLY A 55 6.33 14.95 3.46
N LYS A 56 6.97 14.14 2.57
CA LYS A 56 6.39 12.91 2.00
C LYS A 56 5.84 11.99 3.10
N GLY A 57 6.65 11.66 4.11
CA GLY A 57 6.23 10.75 5.16
C GLY A 57 5.00 11.22 5.92
N SER A 58 4.90 12.53 6.21
CA SER A 58 3.74 13.10 6.88
C SER A 58 2.46 12.98 6.03
N ILE A 59 2.56 13.23 4.73
CA ILE A 59 1.41 13.13 3.82
C ILE A 59 0.96 11.68 3.70
N LEU A 60 1.87 10.75 3.44
CA LEU A 60 1.54 9.33 3.26
C LEU A 60 0.93 8.72 4.52
N ASN A 61 1.47 9.07 5.70
CA ASN A 61 0.91 8.59 6.96
C ASN A 61 -0.54 9.08 7.16
N GLN A 62 -0.80 10.37 6.92
CA GLN A 62 -2.15 10.92 7.03
C GLN A 62 -3.12 10.30 6.00
N MET A 63 -2.64 10.03 4.79
CA MET A 63 -3.44 9.31 3.78
C MET A 63 -3.80 7.90 4.24
N SER A 64 -2.83 7.15 4.79
CA SER A 64 -3.10 5.80 5.34
C SER A 64 -4.13 5.85 6.47
N VAL A 65 -3.97 6.75 7.43
CA VAL A 65 -4.93 6.93 8.55
C VAL A 65 -6.33 7.26 8.04
N PHE A 66 -6.43 8.18 7.07
CA PHE A 66 -7.70 8.53 6.42
C PHE A 66 -8.38 7.31 5.78
N TRP A 67 -7.64 6.54 4.97
CA TRP A 67 -8.21 5.38 4.28
C TRP A 67 -8.55 4.23 5.22
N PHE A 68 -7.72 3.94 6.23
CA PHE A 68 -8.04 2.95 7.25
C PHE A 68 -9.35 3.29 7.99
N SER A 69 -9.55 4.58 8.28
CA SER A 69 -10.80 5.03 8.92
C SER A 69 -12.02 4.85 8.01
N LEU A 70 -11.90 5.21 6.73
CA LEU A 70 -13.01 5.10 5.77
C LEU A 70 -13.38 3.65 5.42
N THR A 71 -12.40 2.74 5.38
CA THR A 71 -12.60 1.34 4.99
C THR A 71 -12.90 0.40 6.16
N SER A 72 -12.93 0.93 7.38
CA SER A 72 -13.12 0.14 8.63
C SER A 72 -14.43 -0.66 8.67
N ASN A 73 -15.46 -0.26 7.93
CA ASN A 73 -16.72 -1.01 7.80
C ASN A 73 -16.63 -2.17 6.80
N ILE A 74 -15.63 -2.20 5.92
CA ILE A 74 -15.41 -3.28 4.95
C ILE A 74 -14.58 -4.38 5.60
N ILE A 75 -13.47 -4.00 6.25
CA ILE A 75 -12.58 -4.94 6.92
C ILE A 75 -11.90 -4.25 8.11
N PRO A 76 -11.66 -4.95 9.24
CA PRO A 76 -10.80 -4.47 10.30
C PRO A 76 -9.40 -4.11 9.80
N ASN A 77 -8.72 -3.23 10.49
CA ASN A 77 -7.33 -2.88 10.19
C ASN A 77 -6.50 -2.73 11.46
N HIS A 78 -5.20 -2.61 11.32
CA HIS A 78 -4.27 -2.56 12.44
C HIS A 78 -4.15 -1.19 13.10
N LEU A 79 -4.76 -0.14 12.55
CA LEU A 79 -4.64 1.22 13.09
C LEU A 79 -5.30 1.32 14.48
N ILE A 80 -4.53 1.77 15.47
CA ILE A 80 -5.03 2.15 16.79
C ILE A 80 -5.32 3.65 16.80
N SER A 81 -4.32 4.46 16.43
CA SER A 81 -4.46 5.92 16.40
C SER A 81 -3.39 6.59 15.53
N PHE A 82 -3.69 7.80 15.10
CA PHE A 82 -2.68 8.72 14.61
C PHE A 82 -1.82 9.19 15.80
N ALA A 83 -0.49 9.18 15.66
CA ALA A 83 0.38 9.50 16.79
C ALA A 83 0.27 10.96 17.27
N MET A 84 -0.27 11.85 16.45
CA MET A 84 -0.58 13.24 16.86
C MET A 84 -1.71 13.33 17.88
N ASP A 85 -2.61 12.34 17.88
CA ASP A 85 -3.77 12.33 18.79
C ASP A 85 -3.41 11.76 20.18
N MET A 86 -2.13 11.39 20.40
CA MET A 86 -1.67 10.79 21.64
C MET A 86 -0.65 11.70 22.35
N ASP A 87 -1.10 12.47 23.32
CA ASP A 87 -0.24 13.38 24.11
C ASP A 87 0.77 12.65 25.00
N THR A 88 0.54 11.37 25.28
CA THR A 88 1.39 10.54 26.16
C THR A 88 2.65 10.01 25.49
N LEU A 89 2.79 10.12 24.17
CA LEU A 89 3.98 9.68 23.45
C LEU A 89 5.11 10.69 23.57
N ASP A 90 6.18 10.30 24.26
CA ASP A 90 7.40 11.09 24.37
C ASP A 90 8.30 10.90 23.13
N ILE A 91 7.84 11.40 22.00
CA ILE A 91 8.60 11.42 20.74
C ILE A 91 8.55 12.82 20.10
N PRO A 92 9.59 13.20 19.32
CA PRO A 92 9.64 14.51 18.67
C PRO A 92 8.40 14.79 17.81
N HIS A 93 7.94 16.04 17.80
CA HIS A 93 6.75 16.45 17.06
C HIS A 93 6.85 16.18 15.55
N ASN A 94 8.03 16.34 14.94
CA ASN A 94 8.27 16.04 13.53
C ASN A 94 8.17 14.53 13.21
N VAL A 95 8.40 13.65 14.19
CA VAL A 95 8.18 12.20 14.07
C VAL A 95 6.71 11.88 14.30
N ARG A 96 6.07 12.48 15.31
CA ARG A 96 4.68 12.26 15.68
C ARG A 96 3.72 12.47 14.50
N ARG A 97 3.89 13.56 13.74
CA ARG A 97 3.03 13.92 12.59
C ARG A 97 3.14 12.98 11.38
N ARG A 98 4.11 12.06 11.37
CA ARG A 98 4.34 11.08 10.32
C ARG A 98 4.27 9.63 10.81
N SER A 99 3.66 9.45 11.97
CA SER A 99 3.59 8.15 12.62
C SER A 99 2.15 7.75 12.94
N MET A 100 1.91 6.46 12.91
CA MET A 100 0.70 5.84 13.42
C MET A 100 1.07 4.73 14.41
N ILE A 101 0.19 4.52 15.38
CA ILE A 101 0.26 3.42 16.32
C ILE A 101 -0.63 2.32 15.79
N VAL A 102 -0.07 1.12 15.71
CA VAL A 102 -0.75 -0.02 15.11
C VAL A 102 -0.62 -1.26 15.99
N ARG A 103 -1.56 -2.18 15.83
CA ARG A 103 -1.47 -3.52 16.41
C ARG A 103 -0.47 -4.38 15.63
N LYS A 104 0.27 -5.22 16.34
CA LYS A 104 1.04 -6.30 15.71
C LYS A 104 0.08 -7.29 15.05
N ALA A 105 0.47 -7.80 13.91
CA ALA A 105 -0.28 -8.78 13.16
C ALA A 105 0.63 -9.92 12.71
N ASP A 106 0.06 -11.12 12.61
CA ASP A 106 0.69 -12.24 11.92
C ASP A 106 0.48 -12.02 10.42
N ARG A 107 1.53 -11.51 9.75
CA ARG A 107 1.48 -11.10 8.34
C ARG A 107 1.25 -12.30 7.42
N ILE A 108 0.44 -12.10 6.40
CA ILE A 108 0.31 -13.01 5.25
C ILE A 108 1.33 -12.55 4.20
N ASP A 109 2.22 -13.45 3.77
CA ASP A 109 3.32 -13.12 2.83
C ASP A 109 2.84 -13.10 1.37
N ILE A 110 1.70 -12.44 1.14
CA ILE A 110 1.10 -12.17 -0.16
C ILE A 110 0.83 -10.67 -0.26
N GLU A 111 1.26 -10.07 -1.34
CA GLU A 111 0.84 -8.75 -1.76
C GLU A 111 -0.42 -8.85 -2.61
N CYS A 112 -1.48 -8.20 -2.19
CA CYS A 112 -2.78 -8.21 -2.85
C CYS A 112 -2.95 -6.94 -3.68
N VAL A 113 -2.90 -7.07 -5.01
CA VAL A 113 -3.00 -5.92 -5.91
C VAL A 113 -4.35 -5.93 -6.64
N ALA A 114 -5.11 -4.85 -6.52
CA ALA A 114 -6.28 -4.58 -7.34
C ALA A 114 -5.93 -3.61 -8.48
N ARG A 115 -6.34 -3.93 -9.70
CA ARG A 115 -6.08 -3.11 -10.88
C ARG A 115 -7.38 -2.78 -11.61
N GLY A 116 -7.72 -1.51 -11.71
CA GLY A 116 -8.84 -1.03 -12.54
C GLY A 116 -8.40 -0.62 -13.94
N TYR A 117 -7.10 -0.43 -14.13
CA TYR A 117 -6.50 0.02 -15.39
C TYR A 117 -5.22 -0.74 -15.67
N ILE A 118 -4.92 -0.98 -16.95
CA ILE A 118 -3.69 -1.66 -17.35
C ILE A 118 -2.50 -0.69 -17.32
N THR A 119 -1.54 -0.95 -16.42
CA THR A 119 -0.31 -0.15 -16.27
C THR A 119 0.77 -0.96 -15.53
N GLY A 120 1.99 -0.43 -15.49
CA GLY A 120 3.10 -1.01 -14.74
C GLY A 120 3.42 -2.46 -15.13
N SER A 121 3.64 -3.33 -14.13
CA SER A 121 4.01 -4.74 -14.35
C SER A 121 2.95 -5.52 -15.13
N ALA A 122 1.66 -5.24 -14.93
CA ALA A 122 0.59 -5.90 -15.67
C ALA A 122 0.60 -5.54 -17.16
N LEU A 123 0.95 -4.30 -17.53
CA LEU A 123 1.12 -3.92 -18.92
C LEU A 123 2.31 -4.64 -19.56
N GLN A 124 3.42 -4.78 -18.82
CA GLN A 124 4.58 -5.50 -19.32
C GLN A 124 4.26 -6.98 -19.53
N GLU A 125 3.65 -7.63 -18.55
CA GLU A 125 3.21 -9.04 -18.64
C GLU A 125 2.26 -9.25 -19.82
N TYR A 126 1.30 -8.35 -20.01
CA TYR A 126 0.36 -8.40 -21.14
C TYR A 126 1.08 -8.27 -22.49
N LYS A 127 2.04 -7.36 -22.62
CA LYS A 127 2.81 -7.19 -23.87
C LYS A 127 3.63 -8.43 -24.22
N ASP A 128 4.14 -9.12 -23.20
CA ASP A 128 5.01 -10.28 -23.37
C ASP A 128 4.23 -11.55 -23.64
N THR A 129 3.05 -11.71 -23.01
CA THR A 129 2.33 -12.99 -22.96
C THR A 129 0.89 -12.93 -23.45
N GLY A 130 0.29 -11.76 -23.58
CA GLY A 130 -1.15 -11.58 -23.81
C GLY A 130 -2.02 -11.86 -22.58
N LYS A 131 -1.39 -12.11 -21.42
CA LYS A 131 -2.06 -12.45 -20.15
C LYS A 131 -1.73 -11.46 -19.05
N ILE A 132 -2.51 -11.50 -17.99
CA ILE A 132 -2.23 -10.86 -16.70
C ILE A 132 -2.62 -11.86 -15.60
N ALA A 133 -1.68 -12.19 -14.71
CA ALA A 133 -1.86 -13.24 -13.67
C ALA A 133 -2.43 -14.56 -14.23
N GLU A 134 -1.86 -15.03 -15.35
CA GLU A 134 -2.28 -16.21 -16.12
C GLU A 134 -3.68 -16.12 -16.79
N VAL A 135 -4.40 -15.02 -16.65
CA VAL A 135 -5.69 -14.80 -17.32
C VAL A 135 -5.49 -14.18 -18.70
N ASN A 136 -6.07 -14.80 -19.76
CA ASN A 136 -6.01 -14.25 -21.11
C ASN A 136 -6.78 -12.92 -21.18
N MET A 137 -6.14 -11.90 -21.71
CA MET A 137 -6.72 -10.57 -21.87
C MET A 137 -7.16 -10.30 -23.32
N PRO A 138 -8.13 -9.41 -23.55
CA PRO A 138 -8.49 -8.97 -24.88
C PRO A 138 -7.28 -8.41 -25.63
N GLN A 139 -7.24 -8.62 -26.96
CA GLN A 139 -6.17 -8.06 -27.79
C GLN A 139 -6.32 -6.55 -27.97
N GLY A 140 -5.21 -5.85 -28.07
CA GLY A 140 -5.15 -4.42 -28.40
C GLY A 140 -5.28 -3.48 -27.20
N LEU A 141 -5.17 -3.97 -25.96
CA LEU A 141 -5.14 -3.11 -24.78
C LEU A 141 -3.90 -2.18 -24.83
N GLN A 142 -4.13 -0.92 -24.55
CA GLN A 142 -3.11 0.13 -24.47
C GLN A 142 -2.89 0.54 -23.02
N GLU A 143 -1.74 1.16 -22.75
CA GLU A 143 -1.47 1.68 -21.41
C GLU A 143 -2.58 2.64 -20.96
N GLY A 144 -3.05 2.45 -19.74
CA GLY A 144 -4.13 3.24 -19.18
C GLY A 144 -5.53 2.79 -19.58
N ASP A 145 -5.71 1.78 -20.43
CA ASP A 145 -7.03 1.24 -20.69
C ASP A 145 -7.69 0.76 -19.40
N ARG A 146 -8.98 1.09 -19.25
CA ARG A 146 -9.77 0.64 -18.12
C ARG A 146 -10.28 -0.76 -18.34
N PHE A 147 -10.12 -1.64 -17.35
CA PHE A 147 -10.76 -2.95 -17.35
C PHE A 147 -12.28 -2.82 -17.16
N GLU A 148 -13.05 -3.73 -17.76
CA GLU A 148 -14.50 -3.79 -17.57
C GLU A 148 -14.87 -3.98 -16.09
N ARG A 149 -14.09 -4.82 -15.40
CA ARG A 149 -14.10 -5.02 -13.95
C ARG A 149 -12.67 -4.98 -13.43
N PRO A 150 -12.43 -4.43 -12.25
CA PRO A 150 -11.11 -4.51 -11.64
C PRO A 150 -10.65 -5.97 -11.53
N ILE A 151 -9.37 -6.20 -11.75
CA ILE A 151 -8.76 -7.52 -11.65
C ILE A 151 -7.88 -7.61 -10.41
N PHE A 152 -7.81 -8.80 -9.85
CA PHE A 152 -6.92 -9.13 -8.74
C PHE A 152 -5.65 -9.80 -9.28
N THR A 153 -4.48 -9.33 -8.84
CA THR A 153 -3.18 -9.85 -9.26
C THR A 153 -2.30 -10.00 -8.03
N PRO A 154 -2.20 -11.21 -7.44
CA PRO A 154 -1.35 -11.42 -6.28
C PRO A 154 0.13 -11.45 -6.65
N ALA A 155 0.99 -11.10 -5.69
CA ALA A 155 2.42 -11.30 -5.76
C ALA A 155 2.94 -11.88 -4.44
N THR A 156 4.03 -12.63 -4.50
CA THR A 156 4.74 -13.04 -3.29
C THR A 156 5.46 -11.84 -2.69
N LYS A 157 5.55 -11.77 -1.38
CA LYS A 157 6.39 -10.80 -0.70
C LYS A 157 7.78 -11.39 -0.52
N ALA A 158 8.72 -10.97 -1.35
CA ALA A 158 10.10 -11.42 -1.26
C ALA A 158 10.79 -10.82 -0.02
N GLU A 159 11.49 -11.65 0.76
CA GLU A 159 12.36 -11.14 1.83
C GLU A 159 13.59 -10.42 1.25
N THR A 160 14.05 -10.86 0.09
CA THR A 160 15.16 -10.25 -0.68
C THR A 160 14.85 -10.33 -2.17
N GLY A 161 15.07 -9.24 -2.90
CA GLY A 161 14.80 -9.16 -4.34
C GLY A 161 13.50 -8.45 -4.69
N HIS A 162 12.90 -8.83 -5.79
CA HIS A 162 11.63 -8.27 -6.29
C HIS A 162 10.46 -9.16 -5.91
N ASP A 163 9.31 -8.56 -5.63
CA ASP A 163 8.05 -9.24 -5.50
C ASP A 163 7.68 -9.86 -6.86
N GLU A 164 7.35 -11.14 -6.88
CA GLU A 164 7.03 -11.88 -8.10
C GLU A 164 5.52 -12.04 -8.23
N ASN A 165 4.96 -11.63 -9.39
CA ASN A 165 3.57 -11.91 -9.69
C ASN A 165 3.34 -13.44 -9.71
N ILE A 166 2.28 -13.88 -9.07
CA ILE A 166 1.87 -15.27 -9.04
C ILE A 166 0.43 -15.41 -9.57
N SER A 167 0.09 -16.60 -10.03
CA SER A 167 -1.30 -16.91 -10.36
C SER A 167 -2.14 -17.14 -9.10
N ILE A 168 -3.47 -17.03 -9.25
CA ILE A 168 -4.41 -17.35 -8.16
C ILE A 168 -4.26 -18.81 -7.73
N ASP A 169 -3.99 -19.74 -8.66
CA ASP A 169 -3.78 -21.15 -8.33
C ASP A 169 -2.54 -21.36 -7.45
N VAL A 170 -1.44 -20.68 -7.77
CA VAL A 170 -0.23 -20.69 -6.92
C VAL A 170 -0.53 -20.10 -5.54
N MET A 171 -1.28 -19.01 -5.47
CA MET A 171 -1.70 -18.42 -4.19
C MET A 171 -2.56 -19.40 -3.38
N LYS A 172 -3.49 -20.14 -4.03
CA LYS A 172 -4.30 -21.18 -3.38
C LYS A 172 -3.45 -22.31 -2.81
N ASP A 173 -2.42 -22.71 -3.53
CA ASP A 173 -1.48 -23.72 -3.04
C ASP A 173 -0.67 -23.25 -1.82
N MET A 174 -0.37 -21.95 -1.75
CA MET A 174 0.41 -21.36 -0.64
C MET A 174 -0.42 -21.13 0.64
N ILE A 175 -1.62 -20.59 0.53
CA ILE A 175 -2.41 -20.12 1.67
C ILE A 175 -3.80 -20.74 1.79
N GLY A 176 -4.17 -21.63 0.86
CA GLY A 176 -5.48 -22.30 0.80
C GLY A 176 -6.54 -21.50 0.05
N GLU A 177 -7.53 -22.23 -0.46
CA GLU A 177 -8.57 -21.68 -1.34
C GLU A 177 -9.45 -20.66 -0.62
N GLU A 178 -9.94 -20.96 0.58
CA GLU A 178 -10.85 -20.10 1.35
C GLU A 178 -10.24 -18.73 1.66
N LEU A 179 -8.96 -18.71 2.06
CA LEU A 179 -8.26 -17.47 2.36
C LEU A 179 -7.97 -16.68 1.08
N THR A 180 -7.59 -17.36 -0.01
CA THR A 180 -7.36 -16.73 -1.33
C THR A 180 -8.62 -16.04 -1.83
N ASP A 181 -9.76 -16.72 -1.85
CA ASP A 181 -11.04 -16.16 -2.31
C ASP A 181 -11.48 -14.98 -1.42
N THR A 182 -11.20 -15.06 -0.11
CA THR A 182 -11.49 -13.98 0.84
C THR A 182 -10.63 -12.75 0.56
N LEU A 183 -9.32 -12.92 0.37
CA LEU A 183 -8.38 -11.82 0.08
C LEU A 183 -8.70 -11.16 -1.26
N GLU A 184 -8.97 -11.93 -2.31
CA GLU A 184 -9.39 -11.40 -3.61
C GLU A 184 -10.64 -10.53 -3.46
N ARG A 185 -11.71 -11.09 -2.89
CA ARG A 185 -12.98 -10.37 -2.70
C ARG A 185 -12.81 -9.07 -1.91
N ILE A 186 -12.10 -9.12 -0.79
CA ILE A 186 -11.92 -7.93 0.06
C ILE A 186 -11.04 -6.88 -0.64
N THR A 187 -9.98 -7.31 -1.31
CA THR A 187 -9.09 -6.40 -2.04
C THR A 187 -9.86 -5.65 -3.12
N LEU A 188 -10.70 -6.34 -3.89
CA LEU A 188 -11.53 -5.71 -4.92
C LEU A 188 -12.61 -4.81 -4.31
N GLU A 189 -13.22 -5.20 -3.19
CA GLU A 189 -14.23 -4.40 -2.49
C GLU A 189 -13.64 -3.08 -1.95
N VAL A 190 -12.47 -3.15 -1.31
CA VAL A 190 -11.76 -1.95 -0.82
C VAL A 190 -11.34 -1.05 -1.98
N TYR A 191 -10.83 -1.65 -3.08
CA TYR A 191 -10.46 -0.89 -4.27
C TYR A 191 -11.66 -0.17 -4.87
N ASP A 192 -12.77 -0.86 -5.10
CA ASP A 192 -13.98 -0.26 -5.70
C ASP A 192 -14.52 0.88 -4.85
N PHE A 193 -14.58 0.69 -3.52
CA PHE A 193 -14.99 1.74 -2.60
C PHE A 193 -14.09 2.98 -2.71
N ALA A 194 -12.77 2.76 -2.65
CA ALA A 194 -11.80 3.84 -2.70
C ALA A 194 -11.78 4.55 -4.07
N HIS A 195 -11.85 3.79 -5.14
CA HIS A 195 -11.91 4.33 -6.51
C HIS A 195 -13.15 5.21 -6.70
N GLN A 196 -14.33 4.76 -6.26
CA GLN A 196 -15.55 5.57 -6.34
C GLN A 196 -15.47 6.84 -5.48
N HIS A 197 -14.84 6.75 -4.31
CA HIS A 197 -14.60 7.93 -3.46
C HIS A 197 -13.66 8.94 -4.14
N ALA A 198 -12.54 8.46 -4.68
CA ALA A 198 -11.55 9.31 -5.36
C ALA A 198 -12.10 9.96 -6.64
N LEU A 199 -12.92 9.24 -7.41
CA LEU A 199 -13.56 9.76 -8.62
C LEU A 199 -14.45 10.98 -8.39
N LYS A 200 -15.05 11.12 -7.20
CA LYS A 200 -15.84 12.30 -6.81
C LYS A 200 -14.96 13.55 -6.67
N ASN A 201 -13.66 13.35 -6.47
CA ASN A 201 -12.67 14.41 -6.36
C ASN A 201 -11.76 14.51 -7.61
N ASN A 202 -12.22 13.99 -8.76
CA ASN A 202 -11.50 13.97 -10.03
C ASN A 202 -10.14 13.22 -9.98
N ILE A 203 -10.04 12.23 -9.11
CA ILE A 203 -8.86 11.38 -8.99
C ILE A 203 -9.23 9.95 -9.42
N ILE A 204 -8.42 9.38 -10.30
CA ILE A 204 -8.47 7.96 -10.67
C ILE A 204 -7.44 7.23 -9.81
N ILE A 205 -7.85 6.14 -9.16
CA ILE A 205 -6.93 5.16 -8.59
C ILE A 205 -6.78 4.06 -9.65
N ALA A 206 -5.62 4.00 -10.30
CA ALA A 206 -5.42 3.05 -11.39
C ALA A 206 -5.23 1.63 -10.87
N ASP A 207 -4.41 1.49 -9.85
CA ASP A 207 -4.18 0.26 -9.10
C ASP A 207 -3.77 0.58 -7.66
N THR A 208 -3.81 -0.43 -6.82
CA THR A 208 -3.34 -0.35 -5.44
C THR A 208 -2.89 -1.70 -4.94
N LYS A 209 -1.84 -1.69 -4.12
CA LYS A 209 -1.30 -2.83 -3.38
C LYS A 209 -1.76 -2.76 -1.93
N MET A 210 -2.19 -3.88 -1.38
CA MET A 210 -2.63 -4.03 0.00
C MET A 210 -1.93 -5.21 0.65
N GLU A 211 -1.68 -5.10 1.96
CA GLU A 211 -1.14 -6.17 2.78
C GLU A 211 -2.14 -6.56 3.86
N PHE A 212 -2.16 -7.84 4.20
CA PHE A 212 -3.07 -8.40 5.18
C PHE A 212 -2.32 -9.22 6.23
N GLY A 213 -2.94 -9.35 7.39
CA GLY A 213 -2.44 -10.19 8.48
C GLY A 213 -3.57 -10.53 9.45
N PHE A 214 -3.28 -11.43 10.37
CA PHE A 214 -4.23 -11.81 11.42
C PHE A 214 -3.90 -11.05 12.70
N ILE A 215 -4.92 -10.45 13.31
CA ILE A 215 -4.88 -9.81 14.62
C ILE A 215 -5.96 -10.49 15.49
N ASP A 216 -5.54 -11.16 16.55
CA ASP A 216 -6.44 -12.00 17.40
C ASP A 216 -7.28 -12.97 16.56
N GLY A 217 -6.68 -13.59 15.55
CA GLY A 217 -7.35 -14.52 14.66
C GLY A 217 -8.31 -13.89 13.64
N LYS A 218 -8.39 -12.55 13.57
CA LYS A 218 -9.22 -11.82 12.60
C LYS A 218 -8.38 -11.27 11.47
N LEU A 219 -8.79 -11.56 10.24
CA LEU A 219 -8.17 -10.96 9.04
C LEU A 219 -8.31 -9.45 9.09
N SER A 220 -7.20 -8.74 8.87
CA SER A 220 -7.10 -7.29 8.99
C SER A 220 -6.18 -6.70 7.93
N LEU A 221 -6.49 -5.50 7.45
CA LEU A 221 -5.56 -4.69 6.64
C LEU A 221 -4.39 -4.21 7.51
N ILE A 222 -3.20 -4.29 6.97
CA ILE A 222 -1.97 -3.85 7.63
C ILE A 222 -1.12 -2.98 6.71
N ASP A 223 0.02 -2.53 7.19
CA ASP A 223 1.03 -1.72 6.50
C ASP A 223 0.53 -0.31 6.16
N GLU A 224 0.44 0.08 4.92
CA GLU A 224 -0.14 1.33 4.43
C GLU A 224 -1.36 1.08 3.55
N LEU A 225 -2.19 2.08 3.38
CA LEU A 225 -3.37 1.94 2.55
C LEU A 225 -3.54 3.12 1.60
N LEU A 226 -3.62 2.83 0.28
CA LEU A 226 -3.99 3.79 -0.76
C LEU A 226 -3.16 5.08 -0.72
N THR A 227 -1.84 4.92 -0.64
CA THR A 227 -0.87 6.02 -0.72
C THR A 227 -0.18 6.04 -2.08
N PRO A 228 0.48 7.13 -2.47
CA PRO A 228 1.32 7.16 -3.67
C PRO A 228 2.48 6.15 -3.70
N ASP A 229 2.86 5.55 -2.57
CA ASP A 229 3.86 4.48 -2.52
C ASP A 229 3.27 3.11 -2.89
N SER A 230 1.97 2.89 -2.59
CA SER A 230 1.27 1.62 -2.84
C SER A 230 0.28 1.70 -4.01
N SER A 231 0.03 2.87 -4.58
CA SER A 231 -1.06 3.11 -5.55
C SER A 231 -0.65 4.12 -6.60
N ARG A 232 -1.23 3.98 -7.81
CA ARG A 232 -1.11 4.98 -8.87
C ARG A 232 -2.36 5.84 -8.90
N PHE A 233 -2.17 7.16 -8.81
CA PHE A 233 -3.21 8.17 -8.88
C PHE A 233 -3.06 8.99 -10.15
N TRP A 234 -4.15 9.17 -10.90
CA TRP A 234 -4.18 10.01 -12.09
C TRP A 234 -5.23 11.12 -11.95
N ASP A 235 -4.94 12.26 -12.54
CA ASP A 235 -5.94 13.33 -12.71
C ASP A 235 -6.96 12.88 -13.77
N LYS A 236 -8.23 12.75 -13.38
CA LYS A 236 -9.31 12.34 -14.27
C LYS A 236 -9.49 13.27 -15.48
N ASN A 237 -9.17 14.56 -15.31
CA ASN A 237 -9.33 15.54 -16.40
C ASN A 237 -8.19 15.45 -17.43
N LEU A 238 -7.04 14.91 -17.03
CA LEU A 238 -5.89 14.71 -17.90
C LEU A 238 -5.77 13.28 -18.42
N TYR A 239 -6.56 12.37 -17.86
CA TYR A 239 -6.52 10.95 -18.22
C TYR A 239 -6.97 10.72 -19.66
N SER A 240 -6.15 9.98 -20.41
CA SER A 240 -6.44 9.48 -21.75
C SER A 240 -5.69 8.17 -21.97
N PRO A 241 -6.36 7.07 -22.35
CA PRO A 241 -5.68 5.82 -22.68
C PRO A 241 -4.63 6.01 -23.78
N GLY A 242 -3.53 5.26 -23.71
CA GLY A 242 -2.45 5.30 -24.70
C GLY A 242 -1.49 6.49 -24.58
N LYS A 243 -1.56 7.25 -23.48
CA LYS A 243 -0.67 8.41 -23.24
C LYS A 243 0.11 8.25 -21.96
#